data_f54be2290344eaf2957a9f59981001ce
#
_entry.id   f54be2290344eaf2957a9f59981001ce
#
_cell.length_a   1.000
_cell.length_b   1.000
_cell.length_c   1.000
_cell.angle_alpha   90.00
_cell.angle_beta   90.00
_cell.angle_gamma   90.00
#
_symmetry.space_group_name_H-M   'P 1'
#
loop_
_entity.id
_entity.type
_entity.pdbx_description
1 polymer ?
#
loop_
_entity_poly.entity_id
_entity_poly.type
_entity_poly.pdbx_seq_one_letter_code
_entity_poly.pdbx_strand_id
1 'polypeptide(L)'
;MPLRDDVATSPRSLTAAVAPAAAMAGGMPFKAARRSAPSPRITGTSAAAAQLEFEISRAAQFDSCVLLTGETGSGKEAVARAIHASGPRRNKPFVAINCAALTTTLAESQLFGHVKGAFTGAVGTALGVFRAGDGGVVFLDEIGELPLEVQPKLLRVIQQREVTPVGSTEAFPFEVQILAATNRELTLEVDRGAFRPDLFFRLNTIEIHVPALRDRARDLPLLISHFSEMLAARLDREPWVPDAQTLARMLRYRWPGNIRQLAQFVERVYVFGTVPDLPGEPPGAMPAANLVPPAVLAVPTALNLPTGRRPTPPSEAELPVLNLVELRRIAVRPVSYTHLTLPTKRIV
;
A
#
# COMPACT_ATOMS: atom_id res chain seq x y z
N MET A 1 -8.11 90.22 -29.60
CA MET A 1 -6.81 90.63 -29.01
C MET A 1 -6.91 90.47 -27.51
N PRO A 2 -5.90 90.11 -26.81
CA PRO A 2 -5.14 88.84 -26.82
C PRO A 2 -4.96 88.28 -25.41
N LEU A 3 -4.25 87.17 -25.42
CA LEU A 3 -3.25 86.69 -24.47
C LEU A 3 -3.73 85.76 -23.40
N ARG A 4 -3.29 84.49 -23.56
CA ARG A 4 -2.08 83.82 -22.96
C ARG A 4 -2.35 83.33 -21.59
N ASP A 5 -2.13 82.25 -21.40
CA ASP A 5 -1.09 81.21 -21.27
C ASP A 5 -1.30 80.47 -19.95
N ASP A 6 -1.29 79.23 -20.11
CA ASP A 6 -0.31 78.26 -19.60
C ASP A 6 -0.60 77.56 -18.26
N VAL A 7 -0.26 76.33 -18.40
CA VAL A 7 0.32 75.38 -17.45
C VAL A 7 -0.56 74.25 -17.06
N ALA A 8 -0.35 73.20 -17.83
CA ALA A 8 -0.66 71.82 -17.49
C ALA A 8 -0.04 71.41 -16.15
N THR A 9 -0.85 70.82 -15.28
CA THR A 9 -0.33 69.91 -14.26
C THR A 9 -1.29 68.71 -14.12
N SER A 10 -0.89 67.65 -14.75
CA SER A 10 -1.48 66.31 -14.60
C SER A 10 -1.28 65.81 -13.18
N PRO A 11 -2.32 65.35 -12.46
CA PRO A 11 -2.10 64.51 -11.30
C PRO A 11 -1.98 63.05 -11.74
N ARG A 12 -0.80 62.46 -11.46
CA ARG A 12 -0.51 61.05 -11.58
C ARG A 12 -1.54 60.25 -10.75
N SER A 13 -2.33 59.45 -11.42
CA SER A 13 -3.17 58.43 -10.80
C SER A 13 -2.28 57.34 -10.25
N LEU A 14 -2.15 57.27 -8.93
CA LEU A 14 -1.64 56.11 -8.19
C LEU A 14 -2.74 55.04 -8.20
N THR A 15 -2.70 54.21 -9.21
CA THR A 15 -3.44 52.92 -9.17
C THR A 15 -2.71 52.03 -8.19
N ALA A 16 -3.14 52.01 -6.93
CA ALA A 16 -2.76 51.00 -5.98
C ALA A 16 -3.33 49.65 -6.46
N ALA A 17 -2.44 48.76 -6.90
CA ALA A 17 -2.76 47.39 -7.17
C ALA A 17 -3.21 46.73 -5.88
N VAL A 18 -4.53 46.54 -5.75
CA VAL A 18 -5.12 45.70 -4.72
C VAL A 18 -4.81 44.23 -5.09
N ALA A 19 -3.84 43.65 -4.41
CA ALA A 19 -3.62 42.22 -4.45
C ALA A 19 -4.91 41.50 -3.97
N PRO A 20 -5.37 40.47 -4.67
CA PRO A 20 -6.51 39.69 -4.18
C PRO A 20 -6.12 38.99 -2.89
N ALA A 21 -6.85 39.28 -1.82
CA ALA A 21 -6.76 38.55 -0.57
C ALA A 21 -6.98 37.07 -0.83
N ALA A 22 -5.95 36.28 -0.60
CA ALA A 22 -6.03 34.83 -0.61
C ALA A 22 -7.05 34.41 0.43
N ALA A 23 -8.23 33.97 -0.02
CA ALA A 23 -9.26 33.39 0.80
C ALA A 23 -8.68 32.14 1.47
N MET A 24 -8.60 32.19 2.79
CA MET A 24 -8.37 31.02 3.65
C MET A 24 -9.57 30.09 3.53
N ALA A 25 -9.59 29.27 2.48
CA ALA A 25 -10.53 28.17 2.36
C ALA A 25 -9.99 27.05 3.27
N GLY A 26 -10.64 26.90 4.43
CA GLY A 26 -10.39 25.80 5.38
C GLY A 26 -10.94 24.45 4.89
N GLY A 27 -10.51 24.01 3.70
CA GLY A 27 -10.65 22.64 3.26
C GLY A 27 -9.32 21.94 3.54
N MET A 28 -9.31 20.86 4.30
CA MET A 28 -8.10 20.05 4.45
C MET A 28 -7.60 19.66 3.05
N PRO A 29 -6.39 20.03 2.64
CA PRO A 29 -5.88 19.66 1.33
C PRO A 29 -5.70 18.14 1.31
N PHE A 30 -6.34 17.46 0.35
CA PHE A 30 -5.94 16.11 -0.03
C PHE A 30 -4.42 16.12 -0.25
N LYS A 31 -3.70 15.40 0.60
CA LYS A 31 -2.26 15.29 0.50
C LYS A 31 -1.96 14.44 -0.73
N ALA A 32 -1.85 15.09 -1.90
CA ALA A 32 -1.27 14.44 -3.08
C ALA A 32 0.10 13.94 -2.68
N ALA A 33 0.30 12.63 -2.71
CA ALA A 33 1.56 12.01 -2.33
C ALA A 33 2.67 12.58 -3.21
N ARG A 34 3.59 13.32 -2.59
CA ARG A 34 4.76 13.89 -3.26
C ARG A 34 5.60 12.77 -3.87
N ARG A 35 6.11 13.05 -5.06
CA ARG A 35 7.01 12.23 -5.88
C ARG A 35 8.18 11.68 -5.08
N SER A 36 8.60 10.45 -5.47
CA SER A 36 9.87 9.77 -5.22
C SER A 36 10.10 9.18 -3.83
N ALA A 37 9.18 8.29 -3.41
CA ALA A 37 9.61 7.11 -2.67
C ALA A 37 9.93 5.98 -3.68
N PRO A 38 10.91 5.10 -3.43
CA PRO A 38 11.13 3.93 -4.27
C PRO A 38 9.82 3.18 -4.41
N SER A 39 9.52 2.70 -5.63
CA SER A 39 8.27 1.98 -5.92
C SER A 39 8.01 0.96 -4.82
N PRO A 40 6.86 0.98 -4.15
CA PRO A 40 6.57 0.06 -3.08
C PRO A 40 6.52 -1.35 -3.66
N ARG A 41 7.63 -2.09 -3.53
CA ARG A 41 7.66 -3.52 -3.80
C ARG A 41 7.09 -4.23 -2.60
N ILE A 42 6.34 -5.30 -2.87
CA ILE A 42 5.91 -6.19 -1.79
C ILE A 42 7.17 -6.84 -1.21
N THR A 43 7.41 -6.60 0.08
CA THR A 43 8.56 -7.18 0.77
C THR A 43 8.25 -8.64 1.09
N GLY A 44 8.90 -9.56 0.42
CA GLY A 44 8.72 -10.99 0.66
C GLY A 44 9.43 -11.87 -0.37
N THR A 45 9.70 -13.12 0.02
CA THR A 45 10.28 -14.18 -0.81
C THR A 45 9.46 -15.47 -0.75
N SER A 46 8.36 -15.48 0.00
CA SER A 46 7.45 -16.62 0.07
C SER A 46 6.73 -16.82 -1.26
N ALA A 47 6.24 -18.04 -1.49
CA ALA A 47 5.41 -18.34 -2.65
C ALA A 47 4.15 -17.45 -2.70
N ALA A 48 3.57 -17.15 -1.54
CA ALA A 48 2.42 -16.25 -1.43
C ALA A 48 2.78 -14.80 -1.86
N ALA A 49 3.97 -14.30 -1.49
CA ALA A 49 4.45 -12.99 -1.93
C ALA A 49 4.71 -12.97 -3.45
N ALA A 50 5.32 -14.02 -4.00
CA ALA A 50 5.56 -14.13 -5.44
C ALA A 50 4.27 -14.20 -6.25
N GLN A 51 3.27 -14.94 -5.78
CA GLN A 51 1.94 -14.99 -6.38
C GLN A 51 1.26 -13.61 -6.35
N LEU A 52 1.31 -12.92 -5.23
CA LEU A 52 0.77 -11.58 -5.07
C LEU A 52 1.46 -10.58 -6.02
N GLU A 53 2.78 -10.62 -6.17
CA GLU A 53 3.52 -9.78 -7.14
C GLU A 53 3.09 -10.07 -8.58
N PHE A 54 2.88 -11.33 -8.92
CA PHE A 54 2.37 -11.71 -10.24
C PHE A 54 0.98 -11.12 -10.49
N GLU A 55 0.05 -11.24 -9.54
CA GLU A 55 -1.30 -10.68 -9.64
C GLU A 55 -1.29 -9.16 -9.73
N ILE A 56 -0.46 -8.47 -8.93
CA ILE A 56 -0.24 -7.02 -9.00
C ILE A 56 0.23 -6.61 -10.40
N SER A 57 1.24 -7.30 -10.93
CA SER A 57 1.81 -6.98 -12.24
C SER A 57 0.80 -7.13 -13.38
N ARG A 58 -0.09 -8.12 -13.26
CA ARG A 58 -1.18 -8.35 -14.21
C ARG A 58 -2.27 -7.31 -14.09
N ALA A 59 -2.77 -7.07 -12.86
CA ALA A 59 -3.84 -6.09 -12.63
C ALA A 59 -3.42 -4.66 -13.01
N ALA A 60 -2.14 -4.33 -12.86
CA ALA A 60 -1.61 -3.02 -13.23
C ALA A 60 -1.69 -2.70 -14.72
N GLN A 61 -1.80 -3.71 -15.61
CA GLN A 61 -1.87 -3.51 -17.06
C GLN A 61 -3.29 -3.19 -17.55
N PHE A 62 -4.31 -3.36 -16.71
CA PHE A 62 -5.70 -3.19 -17.10
C PHE A 62 -6.32 -2.00 -16.37
N ASP A 63 -7.19 -1.27 -17.05
CA ASP A 63 -7.96 -0.15 -16.47
C ASP A 63 -9.29 -0.60 -15.85
N SER A 64 -9.28 -1.83 -15.31
CA SER A 64 -10.44 -2.43 -14.65
C SER A 64 -10.48 -2.09 -13.17
N CYS A 65 -11.67 -2.19 -12.56
CA CYS A 65 -11.79 -2.16 -11.12
C CYS A 65 -11.07 -3.36 -10.50
N VAL A 66 -10.30 -3.13 -9.43
CA VAL A 66 -9.61 -4.17 -8.68
C VAL A 66 -10.12 -4.14 -7.24
N LEU A 67 -10.60 -5.27 -6.76
CA LEU A 67 -11.02 -5.47 -5.37
C LEU A 67 -9.91 -6.20 -4.60
N LEU A 68 -9.38 -5.55 -3.58
CA LEU A 68 -8.37 -6.11 -2.67
C LEU A 68 -9.07 -6.65 -1.43
N THR A 69 -9.07 -7.97 -1.24
CA THR A 69 -9.61 -8.62 -0.06
C THR A 69 -8.51 -9.07 0.89
N GLY A 70 -8.80 -9.16 2.18
CA GLY A 70 -7.84 -9.66 3.17
C GLY A 70 -7.98 -8.98 4.53
N GLU A 71 -7.36 -9.59 5.52
CA GLU A 71 -7.47 -9.15 6.92
C GLU A 71 -6.96 -7.71 7.14
N THR A 72 -7.45 -7.10 8.22
CA THR A 72 -6.95 -5.79 8.66
C THR A 72 -5.44 -5.84 8.90
N GLY A 73 -4.73 -4.85 8.36
CA GLY A 73 -3.27 -4.75 8.51
C GLY A 73 -2.45 -5.70 7.63
N SER A 74 -3.06 -6.46 6.71
CA SER A 74 -2.36 -7.37 5.78
C SER A 74 -1.51 -6.65 4.72
N GLY A 75 -1.76 -5.35 4.50
CA GLY A 75 -1.01 -4.53 3.54
C GLY A 75 -1.77 -4.17 2.27
N LYS A 76 -3.11 -4.19 2.26
CA LYS A 76 -3.96 -3.85 1.10
C LYS A 76 -3.59 -2.50 0.47
N GLU A 77 -3.33 -1.46 1.28
CA GLU A 77 -2.89 -0.16 0.75
C GLU A 77 -1.51 -0.23 0.06
N ALA A 78 -0.57 -1.03 0.59
CA ALA A 78 0.73 -1.24 -0.06
C ALA A 78 0.57 -1.94 -1.41
N VAL A 79 -0.36 -2.90 -1.51
CA VAL A 79 -0.72 -3.57 -2.77
C VAL A 79 -1.33 -2.57 -3.76
N ALA A 80 -2.28 -1.73 -3.33
CA ALA A 80 -2.86 -0.70 -4.18
C ALA A 80 -1.80 0.28 -4.72
N ARG A 81 -0.86 0.70 -3.88
CA ARG A 81 0.29 1.54 -4.29
C ARG A 81 1.24 0.81 -5.24
N ALA A 82 1.44 -0.49 -5.06
CA ALA A 82 2.27 -1.31 -5.95
C ALA A 82 1.61 -1.47 -7.33
N ILE A 83 0.28 -1.66 -7.41
CA ILE A 83 -0.48 -1.66 -8.66
C ILE A 83 -0.30 -0.32 -9.38
N HIS A 84 -0.52 0.80 -8.69
CA HIS A 84 -0.31 2.13 -9.27
C HIS A 84 1.12 2.33 -9.78
N ALA A 85 2.13 1.97 -9.00
CA ALA A 85 3.54 2.15 -9.36
C ALA A 85 3.97 1.28 -10.55
N SER A 86 3.33 0.12 -10.74
CA SER A 86 3.62 -0.82 -11.84
C SER A 86 2.80 -0.54 -13.10
N GLY A 87 1.77 0.30 -13.00
CA GLY A 87 0.83 0.58 -14.08
C GLY A 87 1.23 1.76 -14.98
N PRO A 88 0.48 1.98 -16.08
CA PRO A 88 0.70 3.11 -16.99
C PRO A 88 0.44 4.46 -16.31
N ARG A 89 -0.37 4.48 -15.24
CA ARG A 89 -0.71 5.70 -14.47
C ARG A 89 0.28 6.01 -13.33
N ARG A 90 1.46 5.38 -13.26
CA ARG A 90 2.45 5.52 -12.17
C ARG A 90 2.92 6.95 -11.88
N ASN A 91 2.85 7.82 -12.89
CA ASN A 91 3.21 9.24 -12.76
C ASN A 91 2.00 10.17 -12.58
N LYS A 92 0.81 9.60 -12.46
CA LYS A 92 -0.47 10.30 -12.29
C LYS A 92 -0.87 10.32 -10.81
N PRO A 93 -1.88 11.10 -10.41
CA PRO A 93 -2.34 11.14 -9.02
C PRO A 93 -2.74 9.77 -8.49
N PHE A 94 -2.41 9.51 -7.21
CA PHE A 94 -2.98 8.42 -6.41
C PHE A 94 -3.74 9.05 -5.25
N VAL A 95 -5.07 8.97 -5.29
CA VAL A 95 -5.94 9.55 -4.28
C VAL A 95 -6.58 8.43 -3.47
N ALA A 96 -6.30 8.39 -2.16
CA ALA A 96 -6.84 7.40 -1.25
C ALA A 96 -7.89 8.03 -0.33
N ILE A 97 -8.97 7.29 -0.08
CA ILE A 97 -10.01 7.61 0.89
C ILE A 97 -10.34 6.38 1.71
N ASN A 98 -10.51 6.56 3.03
CA ASN A 98 -10.98 5.50 3.91
C ASN A 98 -12.49 5.68 4.15
N CYS A 99 -13.29 4.68 3.79
CA CYS A 99 -14.75 4.73 3.88
C CYS A 99 -15.27 4.45 5.30
N ALA A 100 -14.48 3.83 6.19
CA ALA A 100 -14.92 3.46 7.53
C ALA A 100 -15.18 4.66 8.46
N ALA A 101 -14.54 5.80 8.20
CA ALA A 101 -14.61 6.99 9.06
C ALA A 101 -15.67 8.01 8.61
N LEU A 102 -16.55 7.65 7.67
CA LEU A 102 -17.42 8.61 6.99
C LEU A 102 -18.88 8.47 7.41
N THR A 103 -19.46 9.56 7.89
CA THR A 103 -20.93 9.71 7.91
C THR A 103 -21.44 9.89 6.48
N THR A 104 -22.71 9.61 6.21
CA THR A 104 -23.31 9.71 4.85
C THR A 104 -22.99 11.03 4.16
N THR A 105 -23.24 12.17 4.83
CA THR A 105 -22.99 13.51 4.26
C THR A 105 -21.49 13.73 3.97
N LEU A 106 -20.62 13.27 4.87
CA LEU A 106 -19.18 13.42 4.69
C LEU A 106 -18.65 12.51 3.58
N ALA A 107 -19.19 11.28 3.48
CA ALA A 107 -18.88 10.36 2.39
C ALA A 107 -19.22 10.94 1.02
N GLU A 108 -20.44 11.49 0.88
CA GLU A 108 -20.85 12.13 -0.37
C GLU A 108 -19.96 13.31 -0.73
N SER A 109 -19.68 14.18 0.23
CA SER A 109 -18.83 15.34 0.02
C SER A 109 -17.39 14.97 -0.35
N GLN A 110 -16.79 13.95 0.29
CA GLN A 110 -15.44 13.53 0.01
C GLN A 110 -15.32 12.73 -1.30
N LEU A 111 -16.29 11.87 -1.59
CA LEU A 111 -16.29 11.08 -2.81
C LEU A 111 -16.59 11.94 -4.04
N PHE A 112 -17.70 12.70 -4.00
CA PHE A 112 -18.24 13.37 -5.18
C PHE A 112 -17.91 14.86 -5.23
N GLY A 113 -17.48 15.44 -4.12
CA GLY A 113 -17.33 16.88 -3.97
C GLY A 113 -18.62 17.59 -3.64
N HIS A 114 -18.56 18.89 -3.38
CA HIS A 114 -19.73 19.72 -3.12
C HIS A 114 -19.51 21.15 -3.58
N VAL A 115 -20.59 21.85 -3.86
CA VAL A 115 -20.59 23.30 -4.08
C VAL A 115 -20.89 24.03 -2.78
N LYS A 116 -20.51 25.29 -2.68
CA LYS A 116 -20.81 26.15 -1.54
C LYS A 116 -22.32 26.16 -1.26
N GLY A 117 -22.71 25.92 0.00
CA GLY A 117 -24.09 25.91 0.43
C GLY A 117 -24.85 24.58 0.21
N ALA A 118 -24.19 23.53 -0.24
CA ALA A 118 -24.81 22.24 -0.51
C ALA A 118 -25.41 21.56 0.74
N PHE A 119 -24.86 21.82 1.90
CA PHE A 119 -25.34 21.33 3.21
C PHE A 119 -24.92 22.30 4.32
N THR A 120 -25.47 22.11 5.53
CA THR A 120 -25.08 22.92 6.70
C THR A 120 -23.62 22.72 7.04
N GLY A 121 -22.80 23.79 6.90
CA GLY A 121 -21.36 23.73 7.06
C GLY A 121 -20.55 23.70 5.76
N ALA A 122 -21.19 23.67 4.58
CA ALA A 122 -20.52 23.78 3.29
C ALA A 122 -20.10 25.24 3.00
N VAL A 123 -19.05 25.71 3.66
CA VAL A 123 -18.55 27.11 3.54
C VAL A 123 -17.86 27.34 2.18
N GLY A 124 -17.26 26.32 1.59
CA GLY A 124 -16.53 26.37 0.33
C GLY A 124 -16.99 25.33 -0.68
N THR A 125 -16.25 25.19 -1.78
CA THR A 125 -16.41 24.14 -2.79
C THR A 125 -15.29 23.12 -2.64
N ALA A 126 -15.60 21.83 -2.73
CA ALA A 126 -14.61 20.75 -2.73
C ALA A 126 -14.73 19.87 -3.99
N LEU A 127 -13.58 19.45 -4.53
CA LEU A 127 -13.52 18.68 -5.79
C LEU A 127 -14.00 17.23 -5.66
N GLY A 128 -13.88 16.61 -4.48
CA GLY A 128 -14.05 15.16 -4.32
C GLY A 128 -12.91 14.33 -4.91
N VAL A 129 -12.86 13.04 -4.50
CA VAL A 129 -11.72 12.15 -4.85
C VAL A 129 -11.66 11.82 -6.34
N PHE A 130 -12.81 11.69 -7.03
CA PHE A 130 -12.84 11.32 -8.45
C PHE A 130 -12.25 12.42 -9.33
N ARG A 131 -12.60 13.68 -9.07
CA ARG A 131 -12.04 14.82 -9.80
C ARG A 131 -10.59 15.10 -9.39
N ALA A 132 -10.26 14.92 -8.12
CA ALA A 132 -8.88 15.09 -7.62
C ALA A 132 -7.93 13.99 -8.15
N GLY A 133 -8.47 12.82 -8.47
CA GLY A 133 -7.73 11.68 -9.01
C GLY A 133 -7.74 11.57 -10.53
N ASP A 134 -8.32 12.54 -11.24
CA ASP A 134 -8.49 12.45 -12.69
C ASP A 134 -7.18 12.16 -13.44
N GLY A 135 -7.27 11.26 -14.41
CA GLY A 135 -6.13 10.69 -15.13
C GLY A 135 -5.31 9.67 -14.33
N GLY A 136 -5.60 9.46 -13.04
CA GLY A 136 -4.82 8.67 -12.10
C GLY A 136 -5.54 7.45 -11.54
N VAL A 137 -5.34 7.21 -10.25
CA VAL A 137 -5.91 6.09 -9.49
C VAL A 137 -6.66 6.62 -8.27
N VAL A 138 -7.88 6.12 -8.06
CA VAL A 138 -8.66 6.33 -6.83
C VAL A 138 -8.68 5.02 -6.04
N PHE A 139 -8.24 5.09 -4.79
CA PHE A 139 -8.23 3.97 -3.87
C PHE A 139 -9.29 4.16 -2.79
N LEU A 140 -10.27 3.26 -2.75
CA LEU A 140 -11.39 3.23 -1.81
C LEU A 140 -11.07 2.18 -0.74
N ASP A 141 -10.50 2.59 0.39
CA ASP A 141 -10.19 1.67 1.48
C ASP A 141 -11.41 1.42 2.35
N GLU A 142 -11.54 0.19 2.86
CA GLU A 142 -12.66 -0.31 3.68
C GLU A 142 -14.02 -0.03 3.02
N ILE A 143 -14.15 -0.37 1.72
CA ILE A 143 -15.37 -0.11 0.93
C ILE A 143 -16.62 -0.79 1.50
N GLY A 144 -16.46 -1.91 2.22
CA GLY A 144 -17.55 -2.60 2.91
C GLY A 144 -18.18 -1.82 4.05
N GLU A 145 -17.56 -0.71 4.48
CA GLU A 145 -18.09 0.20 5.51
C GLU A 145 -18.88 1.39 4.92
N LEU A 146 -18.94 1.49 3.57
CA LEU A 146 -19.63 2.62 2.93
C LEU A 146 -21.12 2.59 3.23
N PRO A 147 -21.73 3.70 3.73
CA PRO A 147 -23.16 3.77 4.00
C PRO A 147 -24.02 3.35 2.79
N LEU A 148 -25.05 2.55 3.04
CA LEU A 148 -25.91 1.98 1.99
C LEU A 148 -26.53 3.04 1.08
N GLU A 149 -26.85 4.21 1.63
CA GLU A 149 -27.44 5.35 0.90
C GLU A 149 -26.47 5.97 -0.13
N VAL A 150 -25.16 5.83 0.09
CA VAL A 150 -24.11 6.37 -0.80
C VAL A 150 -23.79 5.40 -1.95
N GLN A 151 -23.99 4.10 -1.73
CA GLN A 151 -23.64 3.05 -2.67
C GLN A 151 -24.29 3.20 -4.07
N PRO A 152 -25.60 3.60 -4.22
CA PRO A 152 -26.19 3.83 -5.53
C PRO A 152 -25.54 4.98 -6.29
N LYS A 153 -25.13 6.05 -5.59
CA LYS A 153 -24.43 7.18 -6.20
C LYS A 153 -23.02 6.76 -6.68
N LEU A 154 -22.31 6.00 -5.85
CA LEU A 154 -21.00 5.44 -6.24
C LEU A 154 -21.13 4.56 -7.46
N LEU A 155 -22.12 3.67 -7.52
CA LEU A 155 -22.36 2.82 -8.68
C LEU A 155 -22.54 3.63 -9.97
N ARG A 156 -23.38 4.69 -9.92
CA ARG A 156 -23.58 5.59 -11.07
C ARG A 156 -22.27 6.23 -11.53
N VAL A 157 -21.48 6.74 -10.59
CA VAL A 157 -20.18 7.38 -10.87
C VAL A 157 -19.23 6.39 -11.55
N ILE A 158 -19.16 5.15 -11.07
CA ILE A 158 -18.29 4.11 -11.66
C ILE A 158 -18.76 3.70 -13.06
N GLN A 159 -20.09 3.65 -13.29
CA GLN A 159 -20.66 3.21 -14.56
C GLN A 159 -20.59 4.30 -15.64
N GLN A 160 -20.96 5.53 -15.28
CA GLN A 160 -21.05 6.65 -16.22
C GLN A 160 -19.70 7.35 -16.45
N ARG A 161 -18.71 7.14 -15.56
CA ARG A 161 -17.44 7.88 -15.57
C ARG A 161 -17.62 9.41 -15.46
N GLU A 162 -18.69 9.81 -14.79
CA GLU A 162 -19.04 11.19 -14.52
C GLU A 162 -19.41 11.37 -13.05
N VAL A 163 -19.06 12.52 -12.48
CA VAL A 163 -19.37 12.86 -11.09
C VAL A 163 -20.10 14.19 -11.03
N THR A 164 -21.23 14.20 -10.31
CA THR A 164 -21.99 15.43 -10.01
C THR A 164 -21.75 15.81 -8.55
N PRO A 165 -21.16 16.97 -8.26
CA PRO A 165 -20.96 17.43 -6.89
C PRO A 165 -22.27 17.60 -6.14
N VAL A 166 -22.27 17.39 -4.83
CA VAL A 166 -23.44 17.61 -3.98
C VAL A 166 -23.87 19.08 -4.07
N GLY A 167 -25.16 19.31 -4.34
CA GLY A 167 -25.73 20.65 -4.54
C GLY A 167 -25.53 21.23 -5.93
N SER A 168 -24.93 20.49 -6.87
CA SER A 168 -24.81 20.88 -8.29
C SER A 168 -25.67 20.00 -9.18
N THR A 169 -26.00 20.50 -10.37
CA THR A 169 -26.59 19.74 -11.48
C THR A 169 -25.57 19.47 -12.60
N GLU A 170 -24.39 20.06 -12.52
CA GLU A 170 -23.34 19.92 -13.51
C GLU A 170 -22.57 18.63 -13.28
N ALA A 171 -22.49 17.79 -14.32
CA ALA A 171 -21.70 16.55 -14.31
C ALA A 171 -20.30 16.80 -14.90
N PHE A 172 -19.28 16.24 -14.28
CA PHE A 172 -17.90 16.34 -14.71
C PHE A 172 -17.38 14.96 -15.08
N PRO A 173 -16.93 14.75 -16.33
CA PRO A 173 -16.30 13.50 -16.74
C PRO A 173 -14.95 13.35 -16.05
N PHE A 174 -14.54 12.10 -15.80
CA PHE A 174 -13.25 11.74 -15.25
C PHE A 174 -12.75 10.41 -15.80
N GLU A 175 -11.45 10.21 -15.75
CA GLU A 175 -10.82 8.98 -16.18
C GLU A 175 -9.87 8.46 -15.09
N VAL A 176 -10.32 7.55 -14.24
CA VAL A 176 -9.52 6.95 -13.16
C VAL A 176 -9.59 5.43 -13.20
N GLN A 177 -8.50 4.78 -12.80
CA GLN A 177 -8.56 3.39 -12.37
C GLN A 177 -9.05 3.34 -10.92
N ILE A 178 -9.99 2.45 -10.62
CA ILE A 178 -10.58 2.31 -9.29
C ILE A 178 -10.02 1.06 -8.63
N LEU A 179 -9.40 1.24 -7.48
CA LEU A 179 -8.98 0.17 -6.59
C LEU A 179 -9.84 0.26 -5.32
N ALA A 180 -10.48 -0.83 -4.95
CA ALA A 180 -11.26 -0.93 -3.72
C ALA A 180 -10.62 -1.94 -2.77
N ALA A 181 -10.68 -1.73 -1.47
CA ALA A 181 -10.18 -2.67 -0.49
C ALA A 181 -11.20 -2.90 0.63
N THR A 182 -11.24 -4.11 1.17
CA THR A 182 -12.07 -4.46 2.30
C THR A 182 -11.48 -5.60 3.11
N ASN A 183 -11.78 -5.62 4.41
CA ASN A 183 -11.55 -6.75 5.30
C ASN A 183 -12.82 -7.59 5.53
N ARG A 184 -13.97 -7.13 5.03
CA ARG A 184 -15.25 -7.84 5.12
C ARG A 184 -15.43 -8.77 3.93
N GLU A 185 -16.16 -9.85 4.15
CA GLU A 185 -16.66 -10.68 3.07
C GLU A 185 -17.91 -10.05 2.46
N LEU A 186 -17.74 -9.38 1.31
CA LEU A 186 -18.80 -8.58 0.69
C LEU A 186 -20.00 -9.44 0.27
N THR A 187 -19.81 -10.73 -0.05
CA THR A 187 -20.90 -11.65 -0.34
C THR A 187 -21.85 -11.78 0.86
N LEU A 188 -21.31 -11.92 2.06
CA LEU A 188 -22.11 -11.95 3.28
C LEU A 188 -22.79 -10.60 3.58
N GLU A 189 -22.13 -9.47 3.27
CA GLU A 189 -22.72 -8.16 3.43
C GLU A 189 -23.87 -7.92 2.41
N VAL A 190 -23.77 -8.51 1.21
CA VAL A 190 -24.87 -8.51 0.23
C VAL A 190 -26.06 -9.33 0.75
N ASP A 191 -25.82 -10.53 1.27
CA ASP A 191 -26.88 -11.38 1.83
C ASP A 191 -27.59 -10.73 3.03
N ARG A 192 -26.88 -9.92 3.81
CA ARG A 192 -27.43 -9.13 4.93
C ARG A 192 -28.13 -7.84 4.49
N GLY A 193 -28.07 -7.48 3.21
CA GLY A 193 -28.57 -6.22 2.71
C GLY A 193 -27.79 -4.97 3.13
N ALA A 194 -26.57 -5.14 3.66
CA ALA A 194 -25.67 -4.05 4.05
C ALA A 194 -24.82 -3.55 2.88
N PHE A 195 -24.70 -4.36 1.82
CA PHE A 195 -24.00 -3.99 0.59
C PHE A 195 -24.84 -4.35 -0.63
N ARG A 196 -24.85 -3.47 -1.65
CA ARG A 196 -25.66 -3.69 -2.86
C ARG A 196 -24.99 -4.70 -3.81
N PRO A 197 -25.75 -5.68 -4.34
CA PRO A 197 -25.19 -6.68 -5.27
C PRO A 197 -24.70 -6.07 -6.58
N ASP A 198 -25.38 -5.04 -7.09
CA ASP A 198 -25.01 -4.36 -8.33
C ASP A 198 -23.65 -3.63 -8.20
N LEU A 199 -23.38 -2.99 -7.06
CA LEU A 199 -22.10 -2.38 -6.78
C LEU A 199 -21.00 -3.44 -6.57
N PHE A 200 -21.30 -4.53 -5.87
CA PHE A 200 -20.36 -5.64 -5.66
C PHE A 200 -19.86 -6.19 -7.01
N PHE A 201 -20.75 -6.56 -7.93
CA PHE A 201 -20.35 -7.08 -9.24
C PHE A 201 -19.57 -6.07 -10.08
N ARG A 202 -19.80 -4.76 -9.89
CA ARG A 202 -19.05 -3.73 -10.60
C ARG A 202 -17.65 -3.54 -10.05
N LEU A 203 -17.45 -3.67 -8.73
CA LEU A 203 -16.15 -3.57 -8.07
C LEU A 203 -15.32 -4.84 -8.22
N ASN A 204 -15.96 -6.02 -8.15
CA ASN A 204 -15.31 -7.33 -8.21
C ASN A 204 -15.06 -7.79 -9.66
N THR A 205 -14.41 -6.93 -10.47
CA THR A 205 -13.99 -7.30 -11.84
C THR A 205 -12.69 -8.11 -11.81
N ILE A 206 -11.73 -7.68 -10.98
CA ILE A 206 -10.49 -8.40 -10.70
C ILE A 206 -10.38 -8.45 -9.17
N GLU A 207 -10.32 -9.66 -8.60
CA GLU A 207 -10.11 -9.84 -7.18
C GLU A 207 -8.68 -10.27 -6.89
N ILE A 208 -8.04 -9.62 -5.92
CA ILE A 208 -6.72 -9.99 -5.41
C ILE A 208 -6.83 -10.19 -3.91
N HIS A 209 -6.56 -11.41 -3.47
CA HIS A 209 -6.52 -11.72 -2.06
C HIS A 209 -5.14 -11.43 -1.45
N VAL A 210 -5.09 -10.54 -0.46
CA VAL A 210 -3.85 -10.18 0.25
C VAL A 210 -3.68 -11.12 1.45
N PRO A 211 -2.71 -12.06 1.40
CA PRO A 211 -2.56 -13.10 2.42
C PRO A 211 -2.21 -12.50 3.77
N ALA A 212 -2.70 -13.13 4.84
CA ALA A 212 -2.33 -12.79 6.20
C ALA A 212 -0.84 -13.08 6.46
N LEU A 213 -0.24 -12.39 7.43
CA LEU A 213 1.19 -12.54 7.72
C LEU A 213 1.56 -13.97 8.12
N ARG A 214 0.67 -14.69 8.84
CA ARG A 214 0.86 -16.08 9.22
C ARG A 214 0.95 -17.03 8.01
N ASP A 215 0.30 -16.71 6.90
CA ASP A 215 0.30 -17.50 5.66
C ASP A 215 1.58 -17.26 4.82
N ARG A 216 2.34 -16.23 5.17
CA ARG A 216 3.66 -15.89 4.61
C ARG A 216 4.72 -15.67 5.69
N ALA A 217 4.73 -16.53 6.68
CA ALA A 217 5.66 -16.41 7.82
C ALA A 217 7.15 -16.38 7.41
N ARG A 218 7.51 -16.96 6.26
CA ARG A 218 8.88 -16.89 5.69
C ARG A 218 9.32 -15.45 5.36
N ASP A 219 8.39 -14.52 5.16
CA ASP A 219 8.69 -13.14 4.86
C ASP A 219 8.97 -12.30 6.13
N LEU A 220 8.66 -12.85 7.31
CA LEU A 220 8.78 -12.15 8.59
C LEU A 220 10.18 -11.54 8.82
N PRO A 221 11.31 -12.26 8.63
CA PRO A 221 12.64 -11.69 8.83
C PRO A 221 12.92 -10.49 7.90
N LEU A 222 12.46 -10.55 6.65
CA LEU A 222 12.63 -9.46 5.68
C LEU A 222 11.78 -8.24 6.07
N LEU A 223 10.56 -8.46 6.54
CA LEU A 223 9.68 -7.39 7.01
C LEU A 223 10.25 -6.73 8.27
N ILE A 224 10.81 -7.50 9.21
CA ILE A 224 11.49 -6.97 10.39
C ILE A 224 12.68 -6.09 9.95
N SER A 225 13.55 -6.59 9.07
CA SER A 225 14.69 -5.81 8.55
C SER A 225 14.22 -4.51 7.91
N HIS A 226 13.19 -4.58 7.06
CA HIS A 226 12.63 -3.41 6.39
C HIS A 226 12.13 -2.34 7.37
N PHE A 227 11.32 -2.73 8.37
CA PHE A 227 10.82 -1.77 9.36
C PHE A 227 11.92 -1.27 10.27
N SER A 228 12.87 -2.13 10.64
CA SER A 228 14.01 -1.77 11.44
C SER A 228 14.92 -0.75 10.73
N GLU A 229 15.28 -0.99 9.47
CA GLU A 229 16.07 -0.06 8.66
C GLU A 229 15.36 1.30 8.49
N MET A 230 14.05 1.28 8.22
CA MET A 230 13.25 2.49 8.08
C MET A 230 13.20 3.32 9.38
N LEU A 231 13.02 2.66 10.54
CA LEU A 231 12.99 3.33 11.83
C LEU A 231 14.37 3.81 12.26
N ALA A 232 15.41 2.99 12.03
CA ALA A 232 16.80 3.33 12.30
C ALA A 232 17.22 4.62 11.56
N ALA A 233 16.91 4.69 10.26
CA ALA A 233 17.19 5.87 9.45
C ALA A 233 16.40 7.12 9.92
N ARG A 234 15.16 6.94 10.40
CA ARG A 234 14.32 8.04 10.92
C ARG A 234 14.81 8.57 12.28
N LEU A 235 15.35 7.67 13.12
CA LEU A 235 15.73 7.97 14.49
C LEU A 235 17.24 8.16 14.69
N ASP A 236 18.02 8.05 13.62
CA ASP A 236 19.50 8.08 13.63
C ASP A 236 20.07 7.06 14.62
N ARG A 237 19.62 5.81 14.49
CA ARG A 237 20.02 4.66 15.32
C ARG A 237 20.42 3.48 14.43
N GLU A 238 21.09 2.51 15.04
CA GLU A 238 21.39 1.24 14.36
C GLU A 238 20.12 0.41 14.13
N PRO A 239 20.05 -0.34 13.00
CA PRO A 239 18.96 -1.26 12.73
C PRO A 239 18.88 -2.36 13.79
N TRP A 240 17.72 -2.52 14.41
CA TRP A 240 17.48 -3.61 15.35
C TRP A 240 17.40 -4.96 14.65
N VAL A 241 18.16 -5.93 15.14
CA VAL A 241 18.12 -7.32 14.69
C VAL A 241 17.68 -8.19 15.86
N PRO A 242 16.57 -8.95 15.72
CA PRO A 242 16.15 -9.86 16.78
C PRO A 242 17.18 -10.98 16.99
N ASP A 243 17.39 -11.38 18.23
CA ASP A 243 18.13 -12.59 18.53
C ASP A 243 17.35 -13.84 18.08
N ALA A 244 18.02 -15.00 18.04
CA ALA A 244 17.42 -16.24 17.56
C ALA A 244 16.18 -16.66 18.37
N GLN A 245 16.17 -16.40 19.66
CA GLN A 245 15.06 -16.72 20.56
C GLN A 245 13.85 -15.83 20.27
N THR A 246 14.06 -14.53 20.17
CA THR A 246 13.02 -13.55 19.82
C THR A 246 12.44 -13.85 18.43
N LEU A 247 13.29 -14.12 17.44
CA LEU A 247 12.85 -14.46 16.09
C LEU A 247 12.00 -15.75 16.08
N ALA A 248 12.41 -16.78 16.82
CA ALA A 248 11.63 -18.03 16.94
C ALA A 248 10.26 -17.80 17.59
N ARG A 249 10.16 -16.93 18.59
CA ARG A 249 8.87 -16.50 19.20
C ARG A 249 8.01 -15.78 18.17
N MET A 250 8.57 -14.82 17.46
CA MET A 250 7.87 -14.04 16.43
C MET A 250 7.35 -14.91 15.29
N LEU A 251 8.09 -15.94 14.87
CA LEU A 251 7.69 -16.89 13.83
C LEU A 251 6.52 -17.78 14.24
N ARG A 252 6.37 -18.08 15.53
CA ARG A 252 5.27 -18.89 16.08
C ARG A 252 4.01 -18.06 16.34
N TYR A 253 4.15 -16.75 16.46
CA TYR A 253 3.03 -15.86 16.76
C TYR A 253 2.11 -15.68 15.55
N ARG A 254 0.80 -15.64 15.76
CA ARG A 254 -0.19 -15.61 14.68
C ARG A 254 -0.37 -14.24 14.03
N TRP A 255 0.11 -13.18 14.65
CA TRP A 255 0.00 -11.80 14.18
C TRP A 255 -1.43 -11.39 13.78
N PRO A 256 -2.40 -11.35 14.69
CA PRO A 256 -3.79 -11.01 14.36
C PRO A 256 -3.95 -9.62 13.75
N GLY A 257 -3.04 -8.69 14.03
CA GLY A 257 -2.98 -7.38 13.38
C GLY A 257 -2.01 -7.32 12.20
N ASN A 258 -1.54 -8.47 11.73
CA ASN A 258 -0.71 -8.64 10.53
C ASN A 258 0.52 -7.71 10.49
N ILE A 259 0.83 -7.13 9.33
CA ILE A 259 1.99 -6.25 9.12
C ILE A 259 1.88 -4.98 9.97
N ARG A 260 0.66 -4.47 10.20
CA ARG A 260 0.45 -3.28 11.05
C ARG A 260 0.91 -3.55 12.49
N GLN A 261 0.56 -4.70 13.04
CA GLN A 261 1.00 -5.12 14.37
C GLN A 261 2.52 -5.35 14.41
N LEU A 262 3.09 -5.97 13.38
CA LEU A 262 4.54 -6.17 13.28
C LEU A 262 5.28 -4.83 13.26
N ALA A 263 4.85 -3.87 12.45
CA ALA A 263 5.47 -2.55 12.39
C ALA A 263 5.41 -1.83 13.75
N GLN A 264 4.26 -1.89 14.44
CA GLN A 264 4.11 -1.35 15.81
C GLN A 264 5.00 -2.08 16.82
N PHE A 265 5.16 -3.38 16.69
CA PHE A 265 6.06 -4.16 17.55
C PHE A 265 7.50 -3.69 17.39
N VAL A 266 8.00 -3.56 16.16
CA VAL A 266 9.35 -3.06 15.90
C VAL A 266 9.50 -1.62 16.38
N GLU A 267 8.51 -0.75 16.20
CA GLU A 267 8.54 0.63 16.70
C GLU A 267 8.64 0.67 18.24
N ARG A 268 7.91 -0.22 18.93
CA ARG A 268 7.99 -0.31 20.41
C ARG A 268 9.38 -0.73 20.89
N VAL A 269 10.11 -1.58 20.14
CA VAL A 269 11.51 -1.91 20.47
C VAL A 269 12.37 -0.65 20.48
N TYR A 270 12.21 0.24 19.52
CA TYR A 270 12.97 1.49 19.47
C TYR A 270 12.56 2.49 20.56
N VAL A 271 11.27 2.54 20.91
CA VAL A 271 10.76 3.47 21.92
C VAL A 271 11.19 3.06 23.32
N PHE A 272 11.08 1.77 23.66
CA PHE A 272 11.34 1.28 25.02
C PHE A 272 12.75 0.71 25.22
N GLY A 273 13.52 0.47 24.16
CA GLY A 273 14.84 -0.15 24.21
C GLY A 273 14.83 -1.62 24.65
N THR A 274 13.65 -2.23 24.72
CA THR A 274 13.46 -3.63 25.12
C THR A 274 12.49 -4.32 24.17
N VAL A 275 12.64 -5.64 24.01
CA VAL A 275 11.73 -6.44 23.19
C VAL A 275 10.38 -6.58 23.94
N PRO A 276 9.27 -6.11 23.37
CA PRO A 276 7.97 -6.22 24.01
C PRO A 276 7.49 -7.68 24.10
N ASP A 277 6.65 -7.98 25.07
CA ASP A 277 5.92 -9.25 25.08
C ASP A 277 4.90 -9.30 23.94
N LEU A 278 4.74 -10.49 23.36
CA LEU A 278 3.70 -10.73 22.38
C LEU A 278 2.36 -10.92 23.10
N PRO A 279 1.28 -10.24 22.69
CA PRO A 279 -0.02 -10.33 23.33
C PRO A 279 -0.53 -11.78 23.41
N GLY A 280 -0.91 -12.24 24.61
CA GLY A 280 -1.38 -13.62 24.84
C GLY A 280 -0.29 -14.64 25.18
N GLU A 281 0.97 -14.25 25.22
CA GLU A 281 2.01 -15.04 25.89
C GLU A 281 1.99 -14.73 27.39
N PRO A 282 2.05 -15.75 28.28
CA PRO A 282 2.19 -15.49 29.69
C PRO A 282 3.50 -14.72 29.94
N PRO A 283 3.49 -13.65 30.77
CA PRO A 283 4.68 -12.91 31.09
C PRO A 283 5.73 -13.85 31.68
N GLY A 284 6.93 -13.88 31.08
CA GLY A 284 8.02 -14.72 31.55
C GLY A 284 7.97 -16.19 31.12
N ALA A 285 7.21 -16.55 30.10
CA ALA A 285 7.30 -17.88 29.50
C ALA A 285 8.72 -18.09 28.97
N MET A 286 9.58 -18.63 29.83
CA MET A 286 10.86 -19.20 29.42
C MET A 286 10.57 -20.16 28.27
N PRO A 287 11.30 -20.10 27.13
CA PRO A 287 11.10 -21.07 26.07
C PRO A 287 11.28 -22.46 26.67
N ALA A 288 10.32 -23.35 26.45
CA ALA A 288 10.55 -24.76 26.70
C ALA A 288 11.79 -25.15 25.88
N ALA A 289 12.91 -25.22 26.56
CA ALA A 289 14.11 -25.84 26.03
C ALA A 289 13.72 -27.27 25.73
N ASN A 290 13.44 -27.56 24.50
CA ASN A 290 13.35 -28.87 23.82
C ASN A 290 12.20 -28.90 22.81
N LEU A 291 12.30 -28.08 21.78
CA LEU A 291 11.75 -28.44 20.48
C LEU A 291 12.86 -28.26 19.45
N VAL A 292 13.51 -29.37 19.12
CA VAL A 292 14.36 -29.51 17.96
C VAL A 292 13.64 -28.86 16.78
N PRO A 293 14.26 -27.91 16.05
CA PRO A 293 13.63 -27.39 14.85
C PRO A 293 13.36 -28.57 13.90
N PRO A 294 12.23 -28.62 13.20
CA PRO A 294 12.03 -29.63 12.18
C PRO A 294 13.21 -29.55 11.22
N ALA A 295 13.85 -30.69 11.01
CA ALA A 295 15.05 -30.86 10.21
C ALA A 295 14.91 -30.14 8.86
N VAL A 296 15.53 -28.99 8.76
CA VAL A 296 15.82 -28.36 7.48
C VAL A 296 17.10 -28.96 6.98
N LEU A 297 16.95 -29.80 5.95
CA LEU A 297 18.00 -30.41 5.15
C LEU A 297 18.78 -31.55 5.81
N ALA A 298 18.16 -32.73 5.87
CA ALA A 298 18.91 -33.95 5.70
C ALA A 298 19.40 -34.02 4.24
N VAL A 299 20.66 -33.69 4.04
CA VAL A 299 21.39 -34.10 2.83
C VAL A 299 21.44 -35.62 2.85
N PRO A 300 21.07 -36.34 1.78
CA PRO A 300 21.18 -37.80 1.77
C PRO A 300 22.66 -38.21 1.81
N THR A 301 23.08 -38.72 2.96
CA THR A 301 24.35 -39.42 3.11
C THR A 301 24.09 -40.85 2.74
N ALA A 302 24.44 -41.26 1.55
CA ALA A 302 24.94 -42.60 1.25
C ALA A 302 25.34 -42.72 -0.25
N LEU A 303 26.58 -42.48 -0.55
CA LEU A 303 27.29 -43.15 -1.63
C LEU A 303 28.48 -43.87 -0.98
N ASN A 304 28.33 -45.18 -0.82
CA ASN A 304 29.46 -46.07 -0.51
C ASN A 304 30.50 -45.95 -1.59
N LEU A 305 31.68 -45.50 -1.24
CA LEU A 305 32.93 -45.67 -2.03
C LEU A 305 33.99 -46.33 -1.16
N PRO A 306 34.85 -47.19 -1.75
CA PRO A 306 35.65 -48.15 -1.02
C PRO A 306 36.85 -47.51 -0.30
N THR A 307 37.22 -48.16 0.80
CA THR A 307 38.34 -47.89 1.70
C THR A 307 39.65 -47.70 0.99
N GLY A 308 40.27 -46.54 1.18
CA GLY A 308 41.64 -46.27 0.80
C GLY A 308 42.19 -45.03 1.50
N ARG A 309 43.12 -45.26 2.47
CA ARG A 309 44.07 -44.35 3.12
C ARG A 309 43.51 -43.06 3.74
N ARG A 310 43.53 -43.01 5.07
CA ARG A 310 43.43 -41.79 5.88
C ARG A 310 44.60 -40.83 5.54
N PRO A 311 44.30 -39.56 5.27
CA PRO A 311 45.20 -38.46 5.55
C PRO A 311 44.87 -37.83 6.92
N THR A 312 45.88 -37.43 7.65
CA THR A 312 45.88 -36.70 8.89
C THR A 312 45.12 -35.38 8.82
N PRO A 313 44.42 -34.90 9.92
CA PRO A 313 43.72 -33.65 9.90
C PRO A 313 44.70 -32.46 9.90
N PRO A 314 44.47 -31.44 9.09
CA PRO A 314 45.12 -30.14 9.27
C PRO A 314 44.49 -29.40 10.46
N SER A 315 45.38 -28.65 11.16
CA SER A 315 45.11 -27.84 12.34
C SER A 315 44.01 -26.80 12.12
N GLU A 316 43.33 -26.45 13.20
CA GLU A 316 42.37 -25.34 13.30
C GLU A 316 42.91 -24.06 12.66
N ALA A 317 42.39 -23.74 11.47
CA ALA A 317 42.50 -22.45 10.86
C ALA A 317 41.07 -21.95 10.57
N GLU A 318 40.78 -20.88 11.22
CA GLU A 318 39.65 -19.98 11.14
C GLU A 318 38.72 -20.14 9.91
N LEU A 319 37.47 -20.54 10.17
CA LEU A 319 36.41 -20.38 9.22
C LEU A 319 36.02 -18.88 9.15
N PRO A 320 36.05 -18.25 7.99
CA PRO A 320 35.63 -16.86 7.86
C PRO A 320 34.13 -16.76 8.17
N VAL A 321 33.81 -15.95 9.14
CA VAL A 321 32.43 -15.49 9.43
C VAL A 321 31.96 -14.73 8.20
N LEU A 322 31.12 -15.37 7.38
CA LEU A 322 30.46 -14.72 6.24
C LEU A 322 29.54 -13.64 6.77
N ASN A 323 29.96 -12.40 6.57
CA ASN A 323 29.20 -11.19 6.92
C ASN A 323 27.98 -11.10 6.01
N LEU A 324 26.82 -10.73 6.61
CA LEU A 324 25.53 -10.53 5.92
C LEU A 324 25.61 -9.61 4.69
N VAL A 325 26.65 -8.77 4.60
CA VAL A 325 26.91 -7.87 3.47
C VAL A 325 27.38 -8.63 2.22
N GLU A 326 28.05 -9.76 2.37
CA GLU A 326 28.51 -10.57 1.22
C GLU A 326 27.41 -11.45 0.63
N LEU A 327 26.44 -11.90 1.44
CA LEU A 327 25.24 -12.59 0.95
C LEU A 327 24.37 -11.68 0.06
N ARG A 328 24.40 -10.36 0.29
CA ARG A 328 23.72 -9.36 -0.56
C ARG A 328 24.30 -9.26 -1.97
N ARG A 329 25.58 -9.58 -2.18
CA ARG A 329 26.24 -9.53 -3.52
C ARG A 329 25.93 -10.75 -4.39
N ILE A 330 25.58 -11.87 -3.78
CA ILE A 330 25.29 -13.12 -4.51
C ILE A 330 23.83 -13.17 -5.02
N ALA A 331 22.90 -12.50 -4.35
CA ALA A 331 21.47 -12.49 -4.69
C ALA A 331 21.07 -11.54 -5.84
N VAL A 332 22.01 -10.75 -6.39
CA VAL A 332 21.69 -9.76 -7.46
C VAL A 332 22.46 -10.15 -8.74
N ARG A 333 22.26 -11.35 -9.25
CA ARG A 333 22.55 -11.64 -10.67
C ARG A 333 21.23 -11.80 -11.43
N PRO A 334 20.98 -10.96 -12.46
CA PRO A 334 19.81 -11.15 -13.31
C PRO A 334 20.01 -12.44 -14.13
N VAL A 335 19.08 -13.37 -14.00
CA VAL A 335 19.00 -14.54 -14.88
C VAL A 335 18.44 -14.04 -16.22
N SER A 336 19.29 -13.95 -17.23
CA SER A 336 18.85 -13.70 -18.61
C SER A 336 18.16 -14.95 -19.14
N TYR A 337 16.88 -14.88 -19.37
CA TYR A 337 16.13 -15.88 -20.14
C TYR A 337 16.47 -15.77 -21.60
N THR A 338 17.23 -16.75 -22.12
CA THR A 338 17.37 -16.99 -23.56
C THR A 338 16.07 -17.61 -24.06
N HIS A 339 15.47 -16.97 -25.06
CA HIS A 339 14.31 -17.44 -25.80
C HIS A 339 14.58 -18.80 -26.44
N LEU A 340 13.84 -19.83 -26.03
CA LEU A 340 13.68 -21.06 -26.79
C LEU A 340 12.46 -20.87 -27.71
N THR A 341 12.70 -20.59 -28.98
CA THR A 341 11.70 -20.63 -30.05
C THR A 341 11.42 -22.10 -30.42
N LEU A 342 10.18 -22.53 -30.19
CA LEU A 342 9.68 -23.79 -30.72
C LEU A 342 9.19 -23.58 -32.17
N PRO A 343 9.49 -24.51 -33.10
CA PRO A 343 9.07 -24.40 -34.48
C PRO A 343 7.57 -24.80 -34.63
N THR A 344 6.79 -23.89 -35.21
CA THR A 344 5.41 -24.16 -35.65
C THR A 344 5.40 -25.14 -36.83
N LYS A 345 4.88 -26.34 -36.60
CA LYS A 345 4.48 -27.24 -37.70
C LYS A 345 3.10 -26.83 -38.20
N ARG A 346 3.04 -26.42 -39.48
CA ARG A 346 1.81 -26.35 -40.26
C ARG A 346 1.24 -27.76 -40.42
N ILE A 347 -0.05 -27.88 -40.17
CA ILE A 347 -0.87 -29.03 -40.66
C ILE A 347 -1.87 -28.45 -41.64
N VAL A 348 -1.87 -29.08 -42.79
CA VAL A 348 -2.76 -28.88 -43.94
C VAL A 348 -4.19 -29.27 -43.58
#